data_a3fb3bd23d2dae1f1822ab1aed285279
#
_entry.id   a3fb3bd23d2dae1f1822ab1aed285279
#
_cell.length_a   1.000
_cell.length_b   1.000
_cell.length_c   1.000
_cell.angle_alpha   90.00
_cell.angle_beta   90.00
_cell.angle_gamma   90.00
#
_symmetry.space_group_name_H-M   'P 1'
#
loop_
_entity.id
_entity.type
_entity.pdbx_description
1 polymer ?
#
loop_
_entity_poly.entity_id
_entity_poly.type
_entity_poly.pdbx_seq_one_letter_code
_entity_poly.pdbx_strand_id
1 'polypeptide(L)'
;MTRKLNSATSTTGRNMAGARSLWRATGMNDDDFGKPIVAIANSFTEFVPGHIHLREVSKVVADAVREAGGVPREFNTIAIDDGIAMGHGGMLYSLPSREIITDSVEYMVRAHTADALVCISNCDKITPGMLNAALKLNIPTVFVSGGPMEAGKGIPAADIVGPSQGGRGNLITVMNATANDDIDDAELQRVEELSCPTCGSCSGMFTANSMNCLTEALGLALPGNGSTLATHVARRDLFARAGQLVVALAKRYYDDEDDSVLPRAIATREAFANAMSLDMAMGGSSNTVLHLLAAAQAAELDFTLADIAQIGRTVPTLAKVAPNHNDYHMEDVHRAGGVPALLGELDRAGLLNRNVHSVCYPDLATWLADWDVRGGTPSAEALELFHAAPGNQRTIHAFSATARFDTLDTDAAAGCIRDVAHAYVAKGGLTVLRGNLAPDGAIVKAAGIDPELFHFEGRAIVMESQEEAVEKILDKTVQAGDVVVIRYEGPAGGPGMQEMLYPTSFLKGRGLGKTCALITDGRFSGGTSGISIGHISPEAAAGGLIGLIEDGDKIIIDVNREEITLDVPDDEIARRRQVMEASPHPWQPHRNREVSEALKLYGATALSADKGAARDVKGLLAKLGL
;
A
#
# COMPACT_ATOMS: atom_id res chain seq x y z
N MET A 1 6.31 36.67 -17.89
CA MET A 1 6.00 35.88 -19.13
C MET A 1 5.33 34.61 -18.67
N THR A 2 4.20 34.22 -19.25
CA THR A 2 3.52 32.95 -18.88
C THR A 2 4.41 31.76 -19.19
N ARG A 3 4.45 30.79 -18.31
CA ARG A 3 5.24 29.56 -18.47
C ARG A 3 4.72 28.77 -19.69
N LYS A 4 5.63 28.33 -20.54
CA LYS A 4 5.27 27.59 -21.76
C LYS A 4 4.84 26.17 -21.42
N LEU A 5 3.76 25.67 -22.03
CA LEU A 5 3.34 24.27 -21.92
C LEU A 5 4.47 23.33 -22.39
N ASN A 6 4.66 22.21 -21.73
CA ASN A 6 5.59 21.15 -22.14
C ASN A 6 5.20 20.63 -23.53
N SER A 7 3.90 20.43 -23.74
CA SER A 7 3.32 19.95 -25.02
C SER A 7 3.58 20.87 -26.20
N ALA A 8 3.90 22.15 -25.95
CA ALA A 8 4.32 23.06 -27.01
C ALA A 8 5.55 22.57 -27.78
N THR A 9 6.36 21.69 -27.19
CA THR A 9 7.50 21.04 -27.84
C THR A 9 7.09 20.25 -29.08
N SER A 10 5.95 19.57 -29.05
CA SER A 10 5.43 18.75 -30.15
C SER A 10 4.24 19.37 -30.89
N THR A 11 3.64 20.45 -30.33
CA THR A 11 2.43 21.07 -30.89
C THR A 11 2.66 22.39 -31.60
N THR A 12 3.83 23.05 -31.40
CA THR A 12 4.09 24.38 -31.98
C THR A 12 5.28 24.40 -32.95
N GLY A 13 5.31 25.39 -33.82
CA GLY A 13 6.40 25.63 -34.76
C GLY A 13 6.30 24.82 -36.07
N ARG A 14 6.89 25.35 -37.16
CA ARG A 14 6.83 24.74 -38.51
C ARG A 14 7.49 23.36 -38.56
N ASN A 15 8.59 23.18 -37.86
CA ASN A 15 9.35 21.92 -37.77
C ASN A 15 8.57 20.78 -37.09
N MET A 16 7.53 21.10 -36.31
CA MET A 16 6.68 20.11 -35.63
C MET A 16 5.41 19.76 -36.45
N ALA A 17 5.34 20.09 -37.73
CA ALA A 17 4.20 19.74 -38.57
C ALA A 17 3.95 18.23 -38.64
N GLY A 18 5.01 17.42 -38.68
CA GLY A 18 4.91 15.95 -38.63
C GLY A 18 4.28 15.45 -37.33
N ALA A 19 4.72 15.95 -36.17
CA ALA A 19 4.14 15.60 -34.87
C ALA A 19 2.67 16.01 -34.79
N ARG A 20 2.32 17.24 -35.25
CA ARG A 20 0.90 17.67 -35.27
C ARG A 20 0.04 16.82 -36.19
N SER A 21 0.59 16.35 -37.31
CA SER A 21 -0.14 15.42 -38.21
C SER A 21 -0.51 14.13 -37.46
N LEU A 22 0.41 13.59 -36.63
CA LEU A 22 0.15 12.40 -35.82
C LEU A 22 -0.83 12.70 -34.69
N TRP A 23 -0.71 13.86 -34.02
CA TRP A 23 -1.70 14.30 -33.03
C TRP A 23 -3.11 14.40 -33.64
N ARG A 24 -3.25 14.90 -34.88
CA ARG A 24 -4.53 14.91 -35.60
C ARG A 24 -5.05 13.51 -35.89
N ALA A 25 -4.18 12.57 -36.23
CA ALA A 25 -4.56 11.17 -36.40
C ALA A 25 -5.05 10.50 -35.12
N THR A 26 -4.70 11.03 -33.93
CA THR A 26 -5.27 10.61 -32.65
C THR A 26 -6.54 11.39 -32.26
N GLY A 27 -7.10 12.20 -33.15
CA GLY A 27 -8.36 12.94 -32.95
C GLY A 27 -8.22 14.37 -32.41
N MET A 28 -7.00 14.94 -32.34
CA MET A 28 -6.85 16.39 -32.05
C MET A 28 -7.29 17.22 -33.24
N ASN A 29 -8.00 18.30 -32.98
CA ASN A 29 -8.40 19.31 -33.95
C ASN A 29 -7.69 20.63 -33.71
N ASP A 30 -7.98 21.66 -34.54
CA ASP A 30 -7.29 22.96 -34.45
C ASP A 30 -7.49 23.65 -33.09
N ASP A 31 -8.66 23.50 -32.49
CA ASP A 31 -9.00 24.13 -31.20
C ASP A 31 -8.32 23.46 -30.00
N ASP A 32 -7.71 22.28 -30.18
CA ASP A 32 -7.01 21.55 -29.11
C ASP A 32 -5.54 21.99 -28.99
N PHE A 33 -4.94 22.50 -30.05
CA PHE A 33 -3.56 22.98 -30.00
C PHE A 33 -3.46 24.25 -29.14
N GLY A 34 -2.56 24.19 -28.15
CA GLY A 34 -2.37 25.28 -27.18
C GLY A 34 -3.13 25.08 -25.87
N LYS A 35 -3.98 24.06 -25.77
CA LYS A 35 -4.53 23.61 -24.48
C LYS A 35 -3.56 22.64 -23.78
N PRO A 36 -3.60 22.51 -22.44
CA PRO A 36 -2.77 21.54 -21.75
C PRO A 36 -3.16 20.10 -22.12
N ILE A 37 -2.17 19.29 -22.48
CA ILE A 37 -2.34 17.85 -22.70
C ILE A 37 -2.25 17.17 -21.33
N VAL A 38 -3.35 16.53 -20.92
CA VAL A 38 -3.45 15.79 -19.68
C VAL A 38 -3.26 14.31 -19.95
N ALA A 39 -2.17 13.74 -19.46
CA ALA A 39 -1.96 12.31 -19.47
C ALA A 39 -2.87 11.64 -18.42
N ILE A 40 -3.59 10.59 -18.81
CA ILE A 40 -4.38 9.76 -17.89
C ILE A 40 -3.67 8.40 -17.83
N ALA A 41 -2.91 8.18 -16.76
CA ALA A 41 -2.29 6.90 -16.48
C ALA A 41 -3.34 5.97 -15.85
N ASN A 42 -3.88 5.06 -16.65
CA ASN A 42 -4.82 4.04 -16.21
C ASN A 42 -4.09 2.72 -15.93
N SER A 43 -4.61 1.92 -15.04
CA SER A 43 -4.09 0.58 -14.73
C SER A 43 -5.15 -0.51 -14.93
N PHE A 44 -6.09 -0.29 -15.84
CA PHE A 44 -7.11 -1.28 -16.19
C PHE A 44 -6.48 -2.63 -16.58
N THR A 45 -7.05 -3.70 -16.04
CA THR A 45 -6.78 -5.08 -16.46
C THR A 45 -7.95 -5.98 -16.03
N GLU A 46 -8.15 -7.08 -16.74
CA GLU A 46 -9.13 -8.11 -16.38
C GLU A 46 -8.57 -9.14 -15.39
N PHE A 47 -7.27 -9.07 -15.07
CA PHE A 47 -6.61 -9.95 -14.09
C PHE A 47 -6.78 -9.51 -12.63
N VAL A 48 -7.27 -8.30 -12.38
CA VAL A 48 -7.29 -7.70 -11.03
C VAL A 48 -8.70 -7.24 -10.69
N PRO A 49 -9.36 -7.80 -9.66
CA PRO A 49 -10.71 -7.35 -9.24
C PRO A 49 -10.78 -5.85 -8.94
N GLY A 50 -9.70 -5.29 -8.39
CA GLY A 50 -9.56 -3.87 -8.12
C GLY A 50 -9.48 -2.98 -9.37
N HIS A 51 -9.25 -3.56 -10.55
CA HIS A 51 -8.96 -2.82 -11.78
C HIS A 51 -9.91 -3.11 -12.94
N ILE A 52 -10.73 -4.15 -12.85
CA ILE A 52 -11.62 -4.57 -13.94
C ILE A 52 -12.61 -3.47 -14.39
N HIS A 53 -13.03 -2.59 -13.49
CA HIS A 53 -13.94 -1.48 -13.75
C HIS A 53 -13.24 -0.19 -14.23
N LEU A 54 -11.89 -0.11 -14.20
CA LEU A 54 -11.15 1.13 -14.48
C LEU A 54 -11.25 1.58 -15.95
N ARG A 55 -11.60 0.69 -16.89
CA ARG A 55 -11.90 1.05 -18.28
C ARG A 55 -13.11 2.00 -18.39
N GLU A 56 -14.10 1.83 -17.53
CA GLU A 56 -15.30 2.66 -17.54
C GLU A 56 -15.05 4.01 -16.87
N VAL A 57 -14.30 4.01 -15.77
CA VAL A 57 -14.08 5.22 -14.98
C VAL A 57 -13.14 6.21 -15.66
N SER A 58 -12.18 5.75 -16.46
CA SER A 58 -11.26 6.63 -17.20
C SER A 58 -11.99 7.54 -18.18
N LYS A 59 -13.12 7.10 -18.74
CA LYS A 59 -13.96 7.92 -19.62
C LYS A 59 -14.56 9.11 -18.88
N VAL A 60 -14.99 8.91 -17.63
CA VAL A 60 -15.52 10.00 -16.78
C VAL A 60 -14.45 11.07 -16.58
N VAL A 61 -13.21 10.65 -16.27
CA VAL A 61 -12.06 11.57 -16.13
C VAL A 61 -11.77 12.30 -17.44
N ALA A 62 -11.72 11.56 -18.57
CA ALA A 62 -11.42 12.14 -19.87
C ALA A 62 -12.46 13.18 -20.31
N ASP A 63 -13.75 12.91 -20.07
CA ASP A 63 -14.82 13.85 -20.40
C ASP A 63 -14.73 15.11 -19.53
N ALA A 64 -14.48 14.97 -18.23
CA ALA A 64 -14.30 16.09 -17.31
C ALA A 64 -13.06 16.95 -17.66
N VAL A 65 -11.95 16.32 -18.12
CA VAL A 65 -10.78 17.06 -18.62
C VAL A 65 -11.14 17.89 -19.86
N ARG A 66 -11.91 17.35 -20.81
CA ARG A 66 -12.37 18.09 -22.00
C ARG A 66 -13.26 19.26 -21.63
N GLU A 67 -14.22 19.04 -20.76
CA GLU A 67 -15.15 20.06 -20.28
C GLU A 67 -14.41 21.21 -19.58
N ALA A 68 -13.34 20.91 -18.83
CA ALA A 68 -12.48 21.89 -18.17
C ALA A 68 -11.53 22.64 -19.13
N GLY A 69 -11.46 22.21 -20.39
CA GLY A 69 -10.63 22.83 -21.44
C GLY A 69 -9.23 22.25 -21.57
N GLY A 70 -8.99 21.03 -21.11
CA GLY A 70 -7.78 20.24 -21.36
C GLY A 70 -7.96 19.24 -22.53
N VAL A 71 -6.87 18.59 -22.92
CA VAL A 71 -6.84 17.53 -23.95
C VAL A 71 -6.45 16.22 -23.29
N PRO A 72 -7.39 15.32 -22.97
CA PRO A 72 -7.07 14.04 -22.32
C PRO A 72 -6.37 13.09 -23.29
N ARG A 73 -5.34 12.40 -22.78
CA ARG A 73 -4.63 11.32 -23.47
C ARG A 73 -4.41 10.16 -22.52
N GLU A 74 -5.22 9.12 -22.68
CA GLU A 74 -5.14 7.92 -21.87
C GLU A 74 -4.08 6.96 -22.38
N PHE A 75 -3.36 6.35 -21.47
CA PHE A 75 -2.52 5.19 -21.69
C PHE A 75 -2.65 4.22 -20.51
N ASN A 76 -2.28 2.96 -20.73
CA ASN A 76 -2.39 1.94 -19.71
C ASN A 76 -1.01 1.46 -19.26
N THR A 77 -0.84 1.28 -17.94
CA THR A 77 0.28 0.56 -17.35
C THR A 77 -0.17 -0.83 -16.89
N ILE A 78 0.80 -1.68 -16.53
CA ILE A 78 0.50 -3.02 -16.00
C ILE A 78 -0.08 -2.93 -14.59
N ALA A 79 -0.81 -3.98 -14.20
CA ALA A 79 -1.20 -4.22 -12.81
C ALA A 79 -1.13 -5.72 -12.52
N ILE A 80 -0.54 -6.08 -11.37
CA ILE A 80 -0.47 -7.45 -10.86
C ILE A 80 -1.38 -7.52 -9.64
N ASP A 81 -2.19 -8.58 -9.55
CA ASP A 81 -2.99 -8.86 -8.37
C ASP A 81 -2.17 -9.64 -7.34
N ASP A 82 -1.91 -9.01 -6.20
CA ASP A 82 -1.16 -9.65 -5.12
C ASP A 82 -1.92 -10.85 -4.53
N GLY A 83 -3.24 -10.78 -4.47
CA GLY A 83 -4.07 -11.88 -3.94
C GLY A 83 -4.03 -13.12 -4.83
N ILE A 84 -4.16 -12.96 -6.15
CA ILE A 84 -4.09 -14.07 -7.12
C ILE A 84 -2.66 -14.61 -7.24
N ALA A 85 -1.65 -13.75 -7.13
CA ALA A 85 -0.24 -14.15 -7.17
C ALA A 85 0.27 -14.76 -5.85
N MET A 86 -0.50 -14.63 -4.77
CA MET A 86 -0.10 -15.07 -3.43
C MET A 86 0.06 -16.59 -3.34
N GLY A 87 1.11 -17.03 -2.65
CA GLY A 87 1.34 -18.46 -2.36
C GLY A 87 2.02 -19.23 -3.48
N HIS A 88 2.44 -18.60 -4.56
CA HIS A 88 3.23 -19.22 -5.64
C HIS A 88 4.22 -18.23 -6.26
N GLY A 89 5.08 -18.70 -7.16
CA GLY A 89 6.16 -17.90 -7.78
C GLY A 89 5.72 -16.63 -8.53
N GLY A 90 4.43 -16.46 -8.83
CA GLY A 90 3.87 -15.22 -9.37
C GLY A 90 4.07 -14.02 -8.44
N MET A 91 4.10 -14.25 -7.12
CA MET A 91 4.25 -13.19 -6.13
C MET A 91 5.62 -12.49 -6.17
N LEU A 92 6.64 -13.13 -6.73
CA LEU A 92 7.96 -12.52 -6.95
C LEU A 92 7.89 -11.31 -7.87
N TYR A 93 6.92 -11.25 -8.79
CA TYR A 93 6.75 -10.16 -9.76
C TYR A 93 6.00 -8.94 -9.19
N SER A 94 5.33 -9.08 -8.05
CA SER A 94 4.49 -8.04 -7.48
C SER A 94 5.30 -6.78 -7.14
N LEU A 95 6.24 -6.82 -6.18
CA LEU A 95 7.00 -5.63 -5.79
C LEU A 95 7.85 -5.05 -6.93
N PRO A 96 8.55 -5.84 -7.76
CA PRO A 96 9.27 -5.32 -8.93
C PRO A 96 8.37 -4.57 -9.93
N SER A 97 7.09 -4.92 -10.03
CA SER A 97 6.15 -4.21 -10.91
C SER A 97 5.98 -2.75 -10.53
N ARG A 98 6.16 -2.36 -9.26
CA ARG A 98 6.16 -0.96 -8.81
C ARG A 98 7.17 -0.13 -9.61
N GLU A 99 8.37 -0.65 -9.82
CA GLU A 99 9.42 0.03 -10.58
C GLU A 99 9.09 0.12 -12.08
N ILE A 100 8.51 -0.96 -12.64
CA ILE A 100 8.08 -0.99 -14.05
C ILE A 100 6.93 0.00 -14.29
N ILE A 101 5.97 0.08 -13.37
CA ILE A 101 4.87 1.05 -13.42
C ILE A 101 5.43 2.47 -13.37
N THR A 102 6.35 2.74 -12.45
CA THR A 102 7.03 4.04 -12.36
C THR A 102 7.65 4.43 -13.69
N ASP A 103 8.45 3.54 -14.29
CA ASP A 103 9.10 3.79 -15.57
C ASP A 103 8.08 3.98 -16.69
N SER A 104 7.07 3.11 -16.79
CA SER A 104 6.08 3.20 -17.87
C SER A 104 5.36 4.54 -17.88
N VAL A 105 4.99 5.05 -16.72
CA VAL A 105 4.35 6.38 -16.58
C VAL A 105 5.34 7.50 -16.92
N GLU A 106 6.57 7.42 -16.41
CA GLU A 106 7.61 8.40 -16.71
C GLU A 106 7.93 8.46 -18.21
N TYR A 107 8.11 7.30 -18.88
CA TYR A 107 8.37 7.20 -20.31
C TYR A 107 7.24 7.83 -21.14
N MET A 108 5.99 7.46 -20.86
CA MET A 108 4.85 7.97 -21.61
C MET A 108 4.69 9.49 -21.48
N VAL A 109 4.78 10.01 -20.27
CA VAL A 109 4.62 11.44 -20.00
C VAL A 109 5.77 12.26 -20.60
N ARG A 110 7.03 11.83 -20.42
CA ARG A 110 8.19 12.55 -20.95
C ARG A 110 8.28 12.49 -22.46
N ALA A 111 8.09 11.29 -23.06
CA ALA A 111 8.19 11.12 -24.51
C ALA A 111 7.12 11.93 -25.27
N HIS A 112 5.93 12.05 -24.73
CA HIS A 112 4.82 12.79 -25.33
C HIS A 112 4.65 14.21 -24.78
N THR A 113 5.56 14.62 -23.89
CA THR A 113 5.61 15.99 -23.32
C THR A 113 4.27 16.45 -22.74
N ALA A 114 3.59 15.59 -21.95
CA ALA A 114 2.33 15.96 -21.34
C ALA A 114 2.52 17.06 -20.28
N ASP A 115 1.47 17.86 -20.08
CA ASP A 115 1.50 19.03 -19.22
C ASP A 115 1.02 18.74 -17.79
N ALA A 116 0.15 17.74 -17.64
CA ALA A 116 -0.40 17.32 -16.37
C ALA A 116 -0.72 15.82 -16.38
N LEU A 117 -0.96 15.24 -15.21
CA LEU A 117 -1.15 13.81 -15.03
C LEU A 117 -2.35 13.51 -14.12
N VAL A 118 -3.21 12.60 -14.52
CA VAL A 118 -4.16 11.92 -13.62
C VAL A 118 -3.72 10.47 -13.45
N CYS A 119 -3.59 10.02 -12.20
CA CYS A 119 -3.26 8.65 -11.85
C CYS A 119 -4.52 7.89 -11.42
N ILE A 120 -4.95 6.91 -12.22
CA ILE A 120 -6.07 6.00 -11.91
C ILE A 120 -5.46 4.67 -11.49
N SER A 121 -5.33 4.48 -10.19
CA SER A 121 -4.74 3.30 -9.56
C SER A 121 -5.74 2.67 -8.58
N ASN A 122 -5.44 1.49 -8.05
CA ASN A 122 -6.26 0.95 -6.98
C ASN A 122 -5.55 -0.12 -6.12
N CYS A 123 -4.67 -0.93 -6.69
CA CYS A 123 -4.08 -2.08 -6.01
C CYS A 123 -2.64 -1.81 -5.52
N ASP A 124 -2.09 -2.78 -4.81
CA ASP A 124 -0.95 -2.71 -3.89
C ASP A 124 0.30 -2.01 -4.43
N LYS A 125 0.75 -2.36 -5.64
CA LYS A 125 2.01 -1.84 -6.21
C LYS A 125 1.79 -0.74 -7.22
N ILE A 126 0.55 -0.63 -7.70
CA ILE A 126 0.18 0.33 -8.75
C ILE A 126 0.14 1.74 -8.19
N THR A 127 -0.55 1.93 -7.07
CA THR A 127 -0.62 3.24 -6.41
C THR A 127 0.77 3.77 -6.05
N PRO A 128 1.66 3.03 -5.36
CA PRO A 128 3.01 3.52 -5.08
C PRO A 128 3.88 3.65 -6.34
N GLY A 129 3.70 2.81 -7.36
CA GLY A 129 4.40 2.96 -8.64
C GLY A 129 4.06 4.27 -9.35
N MET A 130 2.78 4.62 -9.42
CA MET A 130 2.32 5.89 -9.96
C MET A 130 2.74 7.08 -9.07
N LEU A 131 2.77 6.92 -7.74
CA LEU A 131 3.24 7.94 -6.80
C LEU A 131 4.72 8.27 -7.06
N ASN A 132 5.57 7.24 -7.20
CA ASN A 132 6.98 7.43 -7.54
C ASN A 132 7.14 8.18 -8.86
N ALA A 133 6.35 7.83 -9.89
CA ALA A 133 6.37 8.51 -11.18
C ALA A 133 5.93 9.98 -11.08
N ALA A 134 4.85 10.27 -10.37
CA ALA A 134 4.35 11.63 -10.17
C ALA A 134 5.39 12.52 -9.47
N LEU A 135 6.06 11.99 -8.45
CA LEU A 135 7.11 12.70 -7.70
C LEU A 135 8.37 12.93 -8.56
N LYS A 136 8.77 11.97 -9.40
CA LYS A 136 9.89 12.12 -10.35
C LYS A 136 9.58 13.10 -11.48
N LEU A 137 8.38 13.05 -12.03
CA LEU A 137 7.94 13.93 -13.11
C LEU A 137 7.74 15.36 -12.63
N ASN A 138 7.20 15.53 -11.44
CA ASN A 138 6.92 16.81 -10.78
C ASN A 138 6.17 17.80 -11.68
N ILE A 139 5.09 17.35 -12.30
CA ILE A 139 4.10 18.14 -13.06
C ILE A 139 2.76 18.10 -12.32
N PRO A 140 1.83 19.06 -12.56
CA PRO A 140 0.51 19.03 -11.92
C PRO A 140 -0.15 17.66 -12.01
N THR A 141 -0.46 17.05 -10.85
CA THR A 141 -0.93 15.66 -10.78
C THR A 141 -2.05 15.50 -9.77
N VAL A 142 -3.05 14.70 -10.11
CA VAL A 142 -4.15 14.30 -9.23
C VAL A 142 -4.27 12.78 -9.22
N PHE A 143 -4.40 12.19 -8.02
CA PHE A 143 -4.72 10.79 -7.85
C PHE A 143 -6.22 10.60 -7.67
N VAL A 144 -6.76 9.56 -8.30
CA VAL A 144 -8.11 9.06 -8.06
C VAL A 144 -8.12 7.55 -8.15
N SER A 145 -8.34 6.87 -7.02
CA SER A 145 -8.32 5.41 -6.96
C SER A 145 -9.63 4.79 -7.41
N GLY A 146 -9.58 3.50 -7.81
CA GLY A 146 -10.78 2.73 -8.17
C GLY A 146 -11.74 2.48 -7.01
N GLY A 147 -11.27 2.57 -5.78
CA GLY A 147 -12.03 2.38 -4.55
C GLY A 147 -12.04 0.94 -4.02
N PRO A 148 -12.34 0.77 -2.71
CA PRO A 148 -12.45 -0.54 -2.08
C PRO A 148 -13.71 -1.29 -2.55
N MET A 149 -13.64 -2.65 -2.54
CA MET A 149 -14.79 -3.51 -2.70
C MET A 149 -15.66 -3.53 -1.44
N GLU A 150 -16.89 -3.98 -1.59
CA GLU A 150 -17.78 -4.26 -0.47
C GLU A 150 -17.30 -5.49 0.31
N ALA A 151 -17.55 -5.55 1.62
CA ALA A 151 -17.26 -6.73 2.43
C ALA A 151 -18.18 -7.90 2.05
N GLY A 152 -17.65 -9.12 2.10
CA GLY A 152 -18.44 -10.34 1.99
C GLY A 152 -19.48 -10.42 3.12
N LYS A 153 -20.64 -11.02 2.87
CA LYS A 153 -21.73 -11.16 3.85
C LYS A 153 -22.37 -12.55 3.80
N GLY A 154 -22.92 -12.97 4.93
CA GLY A 154 -23.57 -14.28 5.05
C GLY A 154 -22.61 -15.46 4.96
N ILE A 155 -21.37 -15.29 5.35
CA ILE A 155 -20.32 -16.30 5.30
C ILE A 155 -20.52 -17.30 6.44
N PRO A 156 -20.83 -18.59 6.14
CA PRO A 156 -21.18 -19.57 7.17
C PRO A 156 -20.02 -19.88 8.13
N ALA A 157 -18.80 -19.95 7.60
CA ALA A 157 -17.60 -20.32 8.35
C ALA A 157 -16.92 -19.14 9.05
N ALA A 158 -17.49 -17.93 9.00
CA ALA A 158 -16.86 -16.76 9.61
C ALA A 158 -16.67 -16.92 11.13
N ASP A 159 -17.60 -17.57 11.81
CA ASP A 159 -17.51 -17.84 13.26
C ASP A 159 -16.44 -18.89 13.60
N ILE A 160 -16.13 -19.79 12.66
CA ILE A 160 -15.10 -20.83 12.82
C ILE A 160 -13.70 -20.25 12.61
N VAL A 161 -13.54 -19.39 11.63
CA VAL A 161 -12.25 -18.74 11.31
C VAL A 161 -11.98 -17.46 12.12
N GLY A 162 -12.97 -17.01 12.87
CA GLY A 162 -12.92 -15.89 13.79
C GLY A 162 -14.28 -15.26 13.96
N PRO A 163 -14.72 -14.99 15.20
CA PRO A 163 -16.06 -14.45 15.47
C PRO A 163 -16.23 -13.12 14.74
N SER A 164 -17.29 -13.02 13.93
CA SER A 164 -17.74 -11.78 13.30
C SER A 164 -19.24 -11.59 13.53
N GLN A 165 -19.65 -10.35 13.80
CA GLN A 165 -21.07 -10.04 13.88
C GLN A 165 -21.67 -10.03 12.46
N GLY A 166 -22.59 -10.95 12.18
CA GLY A 166 -23.31 -11.00 10.92
C GLY A 166 -22.61 -11.73 9.77
N GLY A 167 -21.62 -12.59 10.02
CA GLY A 167 -20.98 -13.41 8.99
C GLY A 167 -20.30 -12.59 7.90
N ARG A 168 -19.57 -11.53 8.28
CA ARG A 168 -18.79 -10.71 7.34
C ARG A 168 -17.41 -11.32 7.09
N GLY A 169 -16.89 -11.14 5.89
CA GLY A 169 -15.57 -11.65 5.56
C GLY A 169 -14.92 -11.01 4.35
N ASN A 170 -13.74 -11.52 4.04
CA ASN A 170 -12.87 -11.03 2.99
C ASN A 170 -11.90 -12.16 2.57
N LEU A 171 -10.93 -11.86 1.71
CA LEU A 171 -9.91 -12.82 1.24
C LEU A 171 -9.24 -13.60 2.38
N ILE A 172 -8.93 -12.96 3.52
CA ILE A 172 -8.27 -13.63 4.64
C ILE A 172 -9.18 -14.66 5.31
N THR A 173 -10.49 -14.43 5.29
CA THR A 173 -11.47 -15.41 5.77
C THR A 173 -11.37 -16.71 4.99
N VAL A 174 -11.26 -16.64 3.65
CA VAL A 174 -11.05 -17.81 2.79
C VAL A 174 -9.73 -18.50 3.12
N MET A 175 -8.64 -17.75 3.20
CA MET A 175 -7.31 -18.31 3.47
C MET A 175 -7.22 -19.00 4.84
N ASN A 176 -7.84 -18.42 5.87
CA ASN A 176 -7.92 -19.06 7.18
C ASN A 176 -8.79 -20.34 7.14
N ALA A 177 -9.89 -20.30 6.40
CA ALA A 177 -10.77 -21.45 6.23
C ALA A 177 -10.04 -22.65 5.57
N THR A 178 -9.18 -22.38 4.59
CA THR A 178 -8.40 -23.41 3.88
C THR A 178 -7.53 -24.27 4.81
N ALA A 179 -7.03 -23.71 5.90
CA ALA A 179 -6.16 -24.42 6.86
C ALA A 179 -6.90 -24.98 8.09
N ASN A 180 -8.22 -24.84 8.12
CA ASN A 180 -9.04 -25.31 9.24
C ASN A 180 -9.64 -26.69 8.92
N ASP A 181 -9.21 -27.71 9.67
CA ASP A 181 -9.64 -29.12 9.51
C ASP A 181 -11.15 -29.33 9.82
N ASP A 182 -11.81 -28.35 10.47
CA ASP A 182 -13.25 -28.42 10.80
C ASP A 182 -14.17 -27.95 9.66
N ILE A 183 -13.61 -27.42 8.56
CA ILE A 183 -14.33 -26.89 7.40
C ILE A 183 -14.21 -27.88 6.23
N ASP A 184 -15.32 -28.38 5.73
CA ASP A 184 -15.33 -29.25 4.56
C ASP A 184 -15.27 -28.45 3.22
N ASP A 185 -15.00 -29.16 2.11
CA ASP A 185 -14.85 -28.54 0.78
C ASP A 185 -16.12 -27.79 0.32
N ALA A 186 -17.31 -28.25 0.69
CA ALA A 186 -18.56 -27.59 0.31
C ALA A 186 -18.78 -26.28 1.08
N GLU A 187 -18.37 -26.26 2.33
CA GLU A 187 -18.41 -25.04 3.16
C GLU A 187 -17.31 -24.06 2.70
N LEU A 188 -16.09 -24.54 2.40
CA LEU A 188 -15.02 -23.73 1.85
C LEU A 188 -15.44 -23.06 0.54
N GLN A 189 -16.09 -23.79 -0.38
CA GLN A 189 -16.61 -23.22 -1.63
C GLN A 189 -17.62 -22.08 -1.36
N ARG A 190 -18.48 -22.21 -0.37
CA ARG A 190 -19.41 -21.12 0.01
C ARG A 190 -18.67 -19.89 0.54
N VAL A 191 -17.61 -20.10 1.33
CA VAL A 191 -16.77 -19.00 1.81
C VAL A 191 -16.10 -18.27 0.65
N GLU A 192 -15.56 -19.01 -0.33
CA GLU A 192 -14.99 -18.45 -1.58
C GLU A 192 -15.99 -17.58 -2.34
N GLU A 193 -17.20 -18.09 -2.57
CA GLU A 193 -18.22 -17.41 -3.35
C GLU A 193 -18.69 -16.09 -2.73
N LEU A 194 -18.64 -15.97 -1.41
CA LEU A 194 -19.21 -14.85 -0.67
C LEU A 194 -18.16 -13.81 -0.22
N SER A 195 -16.89 -14.15 -0.15
CA SER A 195 -15.88 -13.32 0.51
C SER A 195 -15.45 -12.07 -0.28
N CYS A 196 -15.46 -12.13 -1.62
CA CYS A 196 -15.06 -11.04 -2.51
C CYS A 196 -16.17 -10.73 -3.52
N PRO A 197 -17.24 -10.02 -3.13
CA PRO A 197 -18.47 -9.95 -3.91
C PRO A 197 -18.45 -8.93 -5.06
N THR A 198 -17.53 -7.94 -5.05
CA THR A 198 -17.60 -6.84 -6.01
C THR A 198 -16.26 -6.50 -6.64
N CYS A 199 -16.27 -5.67 -7.69
CA CYS A 199 -15.07 -4.96 -8.12
C CYS A 199 -14.58 -4.02 -7.00
N GLY A 200 -13.32 -3.64 -7.06
CA GLY A 200 -12.66 -2.80 -6.07
C GLY A 200 -11.41 -3.46 -5.48
N SER A 201 -10.59 -2.69 -4.79
CA SER A 201 -9.49 -3.21 -3.97
C SER A 201 -10.04 -4.01 -2.77
N CYS A 202 -9.18 -4.58 -1.96
CA CYS A 202 -9.64 -5.38 -0.80
C CYS A 202 -10.65 -4.63 0.07
N SER A 203 -11.60 -5.35 0.70
CA SER A 203 -12.58 -4.74 1.61
C SER A 203 -12.02 -4.36 2.98
N GLY A 204 -10.82 -4.81 3.33
CA GLY A 204 -10.14 -4.48 4.60
C GLY A 204 -9.00 -3.48 4.41
N MET A 205 -8.30 -3.15 5.53
CA MET A 205 -7.14 -2.27 5.54
C MET A 205 -5.87 -3.05 5.19
N PHE A 206 -5.79 -3.50 3.94
CA PHE A 206 -4.62 -4.09 3.33
C PHE A 206 -3.78 -3.01 2.61
N THR A 207 -2.71 -3.41 1.95
CA THR A 207 -1.77 -2.47 1.31
C THR A 207 -2.46 -1.55 0.30
N ALA A 208 -3.36 -2.08 -0.53
CA ALA A 208 -4.10 -1.31 -1.54
C ALA A 208 -4.84 -0.12 -0.91
N ASN A 209 -5.70 -0.39 0.07
CA ASN A 209 -6.48 0.65 0.74
C ASN A 209 -5.60 1.57 1.60
N SER A 210 -4.56 1.01 2.26
CA SER A 210 -3.57 1.84 2.98
C SER A 210 -2.95 2.87 2.03
N MET A 211 -2.46 2.46 0.87
CA MET A 211 -1.85 3.39 -0.09
C MET A 211 -2.85 4.39 -0.68
N ASN A 212 -4.11 3.97 -0.93
CA ASN A 212 -5.16 4.89 -1.39
C ASN A 212 -5.52 5.95 -0.33
N CYS A 213 -5.54 5.59 0.95
CA CYS A 213 -5.69 6.53 2.06
C CYS A 213 -4.45 7.44 2.20
N LEU A 214 -3.24 6.90 2.00
CA LEU A 214 -2.01 7.66 2.10
C LEU A 214 -1.85 8.70 0.97
N THR A 215 -2.30 8.42 -0.26
CA THR A 215 -2.31 9.45 -1.32
C THR A 215 -3.26 10.61 -1.00
N GLU A 216 -4.37 10.33 -0.28
CA GLU A 216 -5.26 11.37 0.24
C GLU A 216 -4.57 12.18 1.35
N ALA A 217 -3.95 11.52 2.33
CA ALA A 217 -3.25 12.19 3.44
C ALA A 217 -2.00 12.98 2.99
N LEU A 218 -1.33 12.52 1.92
CA LEU A 218 -0.24 13.27 1.27
C LEU A 218 -0.72 14.53 0.55
N GLY A 219 -2.03 14.72 0.39
CA GLY A 219 -2.62 15.86 -0.28
C GLY A 219 -2.68 15.75 -1.81
N LEU A 220 -2.42 14.57 -2.40
CA LEU A 220 -2.41 14.35 -3.86
C LEU A 220 -3.72 13.80 -4.43
N ALA A 221 -4.69 13.47 -3.57
CA ALA A 221 -6.01 12.97 -3.96
C ALA A 221 -7.13 13.81 -3.31
N LEU A 222 -8.35 13.62 -3.81
CA LEU A 222 -9.52 14.29 -3.26
C LEU A 222 -9.97 13.61 -1.95
N PRO A 223 -10.63 14.35 -1.04
CA PRO A 223 -11.25 13.78 0.15
C PRO A 223 -12.24 12.66 -0.20
N GLY A 224 -12.21 11.57 0.57
CA GLY A 224 -13.00 10.37 0.32
C GLY A 224 -12.38 9.40 -0.69
N ASN A 225 -11.24 9.73 -1.29
CA ASN A 225 -10.55 8.85 -2.25
C ASN A 225 -10.25 7.47 -1.66
N GLY A 226 -9.76 7.41 -0.42
CA GLY A 226 -9.35 6.17 0.21
C GLY A 226 -10.48 5.25 0.66
N SER A 227 -11.69 5.77 0.89
CA SER A 227 -12.75 5.01 1.57
C SER A 227 -14.06 4.83 0.79
N THR A 228 -14.37 5.67 -0.20
CA THR A 228 -15.61 5.52 -0.99
C THR A 228 -15.57 4.23 -1.80
N LEU A 229 -16.62 3.41 -1.72
CA LEU A 229 -16.69 2.11 -2.38
C LEU A 229 -16.65 2.21 -3.91
N ALA A 230 -16.00 1.25 -4.57
CA ALA A 230 -15.90 1.18 -6.03
C ALA A 230 -17.28 1.10 -6.71
N THR A 231 -18.22 0.40 -6.09
CA THR A 231 -19.59 0.19 -6.59
C THR A 231 -20.49 1.40 -6.43
N HIS A 232 -20.20 2.33 -5.50
CA HIS A 232 -21.14 3.41 -5.18
C HIS A 232 -21.09 4.55 -6.19
N VAL A 233 -22.27 5.06 -6.57
CA VAL A 233 -22.44 6.14 -7.56
C VAL A 233 -21.69 7.42 -7.18
N ALA A 234 -21.57 7.75 -5.88
CA ALA A 234 -20.85 8.93 -5.39
C ALA A 234 -19.36 8.93 -5.82
N ARG A 235 -18.75 7.78 -6.08
CA ARG A 235 -17.37 7.73 -6.59
C ARG A 235 -17.24 8.29 -8.00
N ARG A 236 -18.32 8.31 -8.80
CA ARG A 236 -18.30 8.92 -10.13
C ARG A 236 -17.94 10.41 -10.06
N ASP A 237 -18.44 11.11 -9.04
CA ASP A 237 -18.17 12.53 -8.86
C ASP A 237 -16.69 12.79 -8.50
N LEU A 238 -16.05 11.88 -7.75
CA LEU A 238 -14.61 11.96 -7.49
C LEU A 238 -13.79 11.89 -8.78
N PHE A 239 -14.16 11.00 -9.72
CA PHE A 239 -13.47 10.90 -11.02
C PHE A 239 -13.68 12.16 -11.87
N ALA A 240 -14.88 12.69 -11.93
CA ALA A 240 -15.18 13.91 -12.68
C ALA A 240 -14.42 15.11 -12.08
N ARG A 241 -14.43 15.25 -10.77
CA ARG A 241 -13.70 16.31 -10.06
C ARG A 241 -12.19 16.20 -10.24
N ALA A 242 -11.61 15.00 -10.23
CA ALA A 242 -10.18 14.81 -10.49
C ALA A 242 -9.80 15.31 -11.89
N GLY A 243 -10.64 15.04 -12.91
CA GLY A 243 -10.43 15.53 -14.28
C GLY A 243 -10.53 17.04 -14.39
N GLN A 244 -11.47 17.68 -13.69
CA GLN A 244 -11.60 19.14 -13.65
C GLN A 244 -10.42 19.79 -12.90
N LEU A 245 -10.07 19.24 -11.75
CA LEU A 245 -9.05 19.74 -10.86
C LEU A 245 -7.67 19.73 -11.52
N VAL A 246 -7.27 18.65 -12.20
CA VAL A 246 -5.96 18.58 -12.84
C VAL A 246 -5.76 19.66 -13.90
N VAL A 247 -6.83 20.03 -14.63
CA VAL A 247 -6.79 21.13 -15.60
C VAL A 247 -6.66 22.48 -14.89
N ALA A 248 -7.36 22.67 -13.77
CA ALA A 248 -7.22 23.89 -12.95
C ALA A 248 -5.79 24.02 -12.38
N LEU A 249 -5.20 22.93 -11.88
CA LEU A 249 -3.81 22.92 -11.40
C LEU A 249 -2.82 23.22 -12.54
N ALA A 250 -3.05 22.65 -13.73
CA ALA A 250 -2.23 22.95 -14.90
C ALA A 250 -2.27 24.44 -15.26
N LYS A 251 -3.46 25.06 -15.26
CA LYS A 251 -3.59 26.52 -15.50
C LYS A 251 -2.85 27.31 -14.43
N ARG A 252 -3.00 27.00 -13.16
CA ARG A 252 -2.24 27.67 -12.09
C ARG A 252 -0.74 27.57 -12.32
N TYR A 253 -0.24 26.39 -12.68
CA TYR A 253 1.19 26.19 -12.93
C TYR A 253 1.71 26.94 -14.16
N TYR A 254 1.00 26.88 -15.29
CA TYR A 254 1.47 27.45 -16.55
C TYR A 254 1.09 28.92 -16.74
N ASP A 255 -0.12 29.33 -16.35
CA ASP A 255 -0.61 30.69 -16.57
C ASP A 255 -0.25 31.63 -15.40
N ASP A 256 -0.36 31.15 -14.14
CA ASP A 256 -0.11 31.92 -12.93
C ASP A 256 1.30 31.71 -12.35
N GLU A 257 2.12 30.83 -12.95
CA GLU A 257 3.49 30.47 -12.51
C GLU A 257 3.53 29.93 -11.05
N ASP A 258 2.46 29.25 -10.60
CA ASP A 258 2.29 28.74 -9.25
C ASP A 258 2.91 27.36 -9.07
N ASP A 259 4.10 27.28 -8.47
CA ASP A 259 4.80 26.03 -8.19
C ASP A 259 4.21 25.24 -7.01
N SER A 260 3.33 25.85 -6.21
CA SER A 260 2.73 25.18 -5.05
C SER A 260 1.84 23.98 -5.43
N VAL A 261 1.38 23.92 -6.69
CA VAL A 261 0.53 22.85 -7.23
C VAL A 261 1.30 21.60 -7.64
N LEU A 262 2.63 21.62 -7.57
CA LEU A 262 3.47 20.49 -7.98
C LEU A 262 3.51 19.39 -6.92
N PRO A 263 3.59 18.12 -7.29
CA PRO A 263 3.62 16.99 -6.37
C PRO A 263 4.68 17.11 -5.25
N ARG A 264 5.90 17.58 -5.57
CA ARG A 264 6.96 17.76 -4.55
C ARG A 264 6.72 18.94 -3.63
N ALA A 265 5.96 19.95 -4.05
CA ALA A 265 5.56 21.08 -3.20
C ALA A 265 4.44 20.68 -2.23
N ILE A 266 3.57 19.74 -2.63
CA ILE A 266 2.46 19.22 -1.82
C ILE A 266 2.97 18.12 -0.88
N ALA A 267 3.63 17.09 -1.42
CA ALA A 267 4.14 15.94 -0.69
C ALA A 267 5.48 16.28 -0.02
N THR A 268 5.46 17.25 0.91
CA THR A 268 6.62 17.68 1.71
C THR A 268 6.97 16.63 2.77
N ARG A 269 8.09 16.83 3.48
CA ARG A 269 8.47 15.97 4.61
C ARG A 269 7.38 15.93 5.69
N GLU A 270 6.73 17.05 5.95
CA GLU A 270 5.62 17.19 6.89
C GLU A 270 4.38 16.42 6.41
N ALA A 271 4.07 16.44 5.11
CA ALA A 271 2.99 15.66 4.53
C ALA A 271 3.28 14.15 4.60
N PHE A 272 4.53 13.72 4.38
CA PHE A 272 4.96 12.34 4.61
C PHE A 272 4.81 11.91 6.07
N ALA A 273 5.15 12.79 7.03
CA ALA A 273 4.96 12.52 8.45
C ALA A 273 3.46 12.40 8.79
N ASN A 274 2.59 13.26 8.25
CA ASN A 274 1.14 13.16 8.43
C ASN A 274 0.56 11.89 7.83
N ALA A 275 1.00 11.51 6.63
CA ALA A 275 0.58 10.27 5.99
C ALA A 275 1.02 9.04 6.80
N MET A 276 2.24 9.03 7.34
CA MET A 276 2.70 7.96 8.21
C MET A 276 1.96 7.94 9.56
N SER A 277 1.59 9.12 10.11
CA SER A 277 0.74 9.20 11.30
C SER A 277 -0.64 8.61 11.05
N LEU A 278 -1.24 8.88 9.89
CA LEU A 278 -2.49 8.23 9.47
C LEU A 278 -2.32 6.71 9.40
N ASP A 279 -1.25 6.22 8.78
CA ASP A 279 -0.99 4.78 8.64
C ASP A 279 -0.87 4.08 9.99
N MET A 280 -0.15 4.69 10.94
CA MET A 280 -0.05 4.22 12.32
C MET A 280 -1.41 4.19 13.03
N ALA A 281 -2.22 5.23 12.84
CA ALA A 281 -3.52 5.37 13.50
C ALA A 281 -4.57 4.41 12.94
N MET A 282 -4.54 4.09 11.65
CA MET A 282 -5.51 3.18 11.02
C MET A 282 -5.06 1.71 11.04
N GLY A 283 -3.87 1.40 11.59
CA GLY A 283 -3.33 0.03 11.61
C GLY A 283 -3.06 -0.50 10.20
N GLY A 284 -2.43 0.31 9.37
CA GLY A 284 -2.15 0.02 7.97
C GLY A 284 -1.20 -1.16 7.73
N SER A 285 -0.85 -1.37 6.49
CA SER A 285 0.03 -2.48 6.07
C SER A 285 1.50 -2.16 6.31
N SER A 286 2.30 -3.15 6.73
CA SER A 286 3.77 -2.99 6.80
C SER A 286 4.41 -2.65 5.45
N ASN A 287 3.76 -3.00 4.33
CA ASN A 287 4.23 -2.66 2.99
C ASN A 287 4.26 -1.15 2.72
N THR A 288 3.43 -0.36 3.40
CA THR A 288 3.43 1.10 3.28
C THR A 288 4.77 1.71 3.66
N VAL A 289 5.48 1.10 4.61
CA VAL A 289 6.85 1.50 4.98
C VAL A 289 7.78 1.45 3.76
N LEU A 290 7.78 0.32 3.02
CA LEU A 290 8.58 0.20 1.78
C LEU A 290 8.17 1.26 0.75
N HIS A 291 6.87 1.48 0.61
CA HIS A 291 6.35 2.36 -0.43
C HIS A 291 6.60 3.84 -0.13
N LEU A 292 6.44 4.27 1.12
CA LEU A 292 6.74 5.65 1.52
C LEU A 292 8.24 5.94 1.47
N LEU A 293 9.10 5.00 1.87
CA LEU A 293 10.55 5.16 1.74
C LEU A 293 10.98 5.29 0.27
N ALA A 294 10.42 4.48 -0.63
CA ALA A 294 10.67 4.59 -2.06
C ALA A 294 10.13 5.91 -2.65
N ALA A 295 8.95 6.35 -2.21
CA ALA A 295 8.36 7.63 -2.63
C ALA A 295 9.16 8.84 -2.11
N ALA A 296 9.67 8.78 -0.89
CA ALA A 296 10.56 9.81 -0.35
C ALA A 296 11.84 9.95 -1.19
N GLN A 297 12.45 8.82 -1.62
CA GLN A 297 13.58 8.86 -2.55
C GLN A 297 13.20 9.47 -3.91
N ALA A 298 12.01 9.11 -4.45
CA ALA A 298 11.51 9.69 -5.70
C ALA A 298 11.25 11.20 -5.59
N ALA A 299 10.86 11.68 -4.40
CA ALA A 299 10.68 13.09 -4.07
C ALA A 299 11.98 13.81 -3.72
N GLU A 300 13.11 13.09 -3.58
CA GLU A 300 14.40 13.61 -3.10
C GLU A 300 14.34 14.15 -1.66
N LEU A 301 13.50 13.52 -0.82
CA LEU A 301 13.32 13.89 0.60
C LEU A 301 14.16 12.99 1.52
N ASP A 302 14.69 13.59 2.58
CA ASP A 302 15.30 12.87 3.70
C ASP A 302 14.20 12.45 4.68
N PHE A 303 13.52 11.34 4.35
CA PHE A 303 12.54 10.68 5.20
C PHE A 303 12.90 9.20 5.30
N THR A 304 13.15 8.73 6.53
CA THR A 304 13.84 7.47 6.79
C THR A 304 13.03 6.55 7.70
N LEU A 305 13.50 5.32 7.85
CA LEU A 305 12.93 4.36 8.81
C LEU A 305 13.00 4.87 10.28
N ALA A 306 13.95 5.76 10.60
CA ALA A 306 14.03 6.37 11.92
C ALA A 306 12.88 7.36 12.18
N ASP A 307 12.45 8.11 11.15
CA ASP A 307 11.28 8.98 11.24
C ASP A 307 10.00 8.17 11.46
N ILE A 308 9.86 7.07 10.73
CA ILE A 308 8.73 6.12 10.88
C ILE A 308 8.71 5.53 12.29
N ALA A 309 9.86 5.10 12.82
CA ALA A 309 9.96 4.59 14.18
C ALA A 309 9.53 5.65 15.22
N GLN A 310 9.96 6.90 15.04
CA GLN A 310 9.59 7.99 15.94
C GLN A 310 8.07 8.27 15.94
N ILE A 311 7.46 8.29 14.75
CA ILE A 311 6.00 8.47 14.61
C ILE A 311 5.25 7.31 15.29
N GLY A 312 5.68 6.07 15.09
CA GLY A 312 5.06 4.89 15.70
C GLY A 312 5.06 4.89 17.23
N ARG A 313 6.02 5.56 17.87
CA ARG A 313 6.07 5.70 19.34
C ARG A 313 5.05 6.69 19.91
N THR A 314 4.60 7.64 19.11
CA THR A 314 3.79 8.78 19.55
C THR A 314 2.34 8.72 19.10
N VAL A 315 2.08 8.12 17.93
CA VAL A 315 0.75 8.05 17.35
C VAL A 315 0.03 6.80 17.80
N PRO A 316 -1.16 6.91 18.46
CA PRO A 316 -1.93 5.74 18.87
C PRO A 316 -2.67 5.08 17.70
N THR A 317 -3.06 3.81 17.88
CA THR A 317 -3.94 3.10 16.94
C THR A 317 -5.39 3.47 17.23
N LEU A 318 -6.02 4.24 16.33
CA LEU A 318 -7.39 4.77 16.49
C LEU A 318 -8.44 3.96 15.74
N ALA A 319 -8.04 3.14 14.78
CA ALA A 319 -8.94 2.24 14.06
C ALA A 319 -8.33 0.84 13.94
N LYS A 320 -9.17 -0.17 14.11
CA LYS A 320 -8.84 -1.56 13.77
C LYS A 320 -9.85 -2.05 12.75
N VAL A 321 -9.36 -2.38 11.57
CA VAL A 321 -10.15 -2.81 10.42
C VAL A 321 -9.70 -4.21 10.01
N ALA A 322 -10.53 -4.98 9.36
CA ALA A 322 -10.13 -6.31 8.87
C ALA A 322 -8.76 -6.26 8.17
N PRO A 323 -7.86 -7.19 8.46
CA PRO A 323 -7.99 -8.42 9.24
C PRO A 323 -7.72 -8.29 10.75
N ASN A 324 -7.41 -7.08 11.26
CA ASN A 324 -7.11 -6.83 12.67
C ASN A 324 -8.37 -6.72 13.54
N HIS A 325 -9.54 -6.65 12.91
CA HIS A 325 -10.87 -6.68 13.52
C HIS A 325 -11.83 -7.41 12.57
N ASN A 326 -12.70 -8.25 13.11
CA ASN A 326 -13.57 -9.08 12.26
C ASN A 326 -14.83 -8.33 11.77
N ASP A 327 -15.26 -7.29 12.50
CA ASP A 327 -16.52 -6.60 12.24
C ASP A 327 -16.38 -5.35 11.37
N TYR A 328 -15.19 -4.69 11.37
CA TYR A 328 -14.97 -3.46 10.65
C TYR A 328 -14.23 -3.69 9.33
N HIS A 329 -14.79 -3.14 8.25
CA HIS A 329 -14.24 -3.13 6.90
C HIS A 329 -14.13 -1.69 6.38
N MET A 330 -13.68 -1.48 5.15
CA MET A 330 -13.53 -0.15 4.57
C MET A 330 -14.85 0.63 4.48
N GLU A 331 -15.96 -0.06 4.30
CA GLU A 331 -17.30 0.53 4.32
C GLU A 331 -17.65 1.16 5.68
N ASP A 332 -17.13 0.61 6.78
CA ASP A 332 -17.32 1.16 8.13
C ASP A 332 -16.40 2.35 8.39
N VAL A 333 -15.16 2.30 7.90
CA VAL A 333 -14.25 3.46 7.91
C VAL A 333 -14.88 4.62 7.13
N HIS A 334 -15.49 4.34 5.97
CA HIS A 334 -16.19 5.34 5.18
C HIS A 334 -17.35 5.95 5.96
N ARG A 335 -18.23 5.12 6.54
CA ARG A 335 -19.35 5.55 7.38
C ARG A 335 -18.92 6.40 8.58
N ALA A 336 -17.70 6.17 9.09
CA ALA A 336 -17.12 6.92 10.21
C ALA A 336 -16.43 8.25 9.79
N GLY A 337 -16.48 8.62 8.50
CA GLY A 337 -15.91 9.84 7.96
C GLY A 337 -14.54 9.67 7.29
N GLY A 338 -14.09 8.44 7.08
CA GLY A 338 -12.91 8.13 6.26
C GLY A 338 -11.60 8.74 6.76
N VAL A 339 -10.72 9.07 5.82
CA VAL A 339 -9.41 9.69 6.09
C VAL A 339 -9.54 11.04 6.83
N PRO A 340 -10.46 11.96 6.46
CA PRO A 340 -10.62 13.22 7.19
C PRO A 340 -10.95 13.05 8.67
N ALA A 341 -11.78 12.06 9.03
CA ALA A 341 -12.12 11.81 10.43
C ALA A 341 -10.91 11.30 11.24
N LEU A 342 -10.09 10.41 10.67
CA LEU A 342 -8.84 9.95 11.29
C LEU A 342 -7.83 11.10 11.46
N LEU A 343 -7.62 11.89 10.40
CA LEU A 343 -6.74 13.07 10.47
C LEU A 343 -7.28 14.11 11.47
N GLY A 344 -8.61 14.28 11.54
CA GLY A 344 -9.24 15.18 12.51
C GLY A 344 -8.98 14.76 13.96
N GLU A 345 -9.04 13.47 14.28
CA GLU A 345 -8.69 12.96 15.62
C GLU A 345 -7.21 13.17 15.96
N LEU A 346 -6.33 12.92 14.98
CA LEU A 346 -4.89 13.17 15.16
C LEU A 346 -4.57 14.66 15.30
N ASP A 347 -5.27 15.54 14.57
CA ASP A 347 -5.09 16.99 14.66
C ASP A 347 -5.56 17.53 16.01
N ARG A 348 -6.71 17.08 16.53
CA ARG A 348 -7.20 17.41 17.87
C ARG A 348 -6.21 16.99 18.96
N ALA A 349 -5.49 15.91 18.75
CA ALA A 349 -4.45 15.44 19.66
C ALA A 349 -3.09 16.16 19.48
N GLY A 350 -2.95 17.06 18.51
CA GLY A 350 -1.69 17.76 18.24
C GLY A 350 -0.60 16.89 17.61
N LEU A 351 -0.99 15.81 16.92
CA LEU A 351 -0.09 14.80 16.34
C LEU A 351 0.19 15.04 14.84
N LEU A 352 -0.34 16.11 14.25
CA LEU A 352 -0.15 16.44 12.84
C LEU A 352 0.57 17.77 12.62
N ASN A 353 1.24 17.86 11.49
CA ASN A 353 1.79 19.11 10.97
C ASN A 353 0.69 19.85 10.19
N ARG A 354 0.33 21.05 10.65
CA ARG A 354 -0.72 21.86 10.00
C ARG A 354 -0.26 22.63 8.78
N ASN A 355 1.07 22.84 8.63
CA ASN A 355 1.67 23.57 7.50
C ASN A 355 1.82 22.66 6.26
N VAL A 356 0.73 22.02 5.88
CA VAL A 356 0.64 21.20 4.66
C VAL A 356 -0.60 21.65 3.88
N HIS A 357 -0.50 21.58 2.56
CA HIS A 357 -1.62 21.86 1.67
C HIS A 357 -1.87 20.66 0.75
N SER A 358 -2.96 20.68 0.03
CA SER A 358 -3.33 19.61 -0.89
C SER A 358 -3.65 20.15 -2.27
N VAL A 359 -3.91 19.27 -3.22
CA VAL A 359 -4.45 19.63 -4.54
C VAL A 359 -5.77 20.40 -4.46
N CYS A 360 -6.52 20.29 -3.36
CA CYS A 360 -7.83 20.90 -3.16
C CYS A 360 -7.84 22.04 -2.15
N TYR A 361 -6.97 22.02 -1.14
CA TYR A 361 -7.05 22.91 0.02
C TYR A 361 -5.72 23.59 0.31
N PRO A 362 -5.75 24.88 0.70
CA PRO A 362 -4.54 25.65 0.97
C PRO A 362 -3.82 25.24 2.26
N ASP A 363 -4.53 24.58 3.19
CA ASP A 363 -3.99 24.10 4.46
C ASP A 363 -4.85 22.96 5.04
N LEU A 364 -4.28 22.24 6.02
CA LEU A 364 -4.94 21.12 6.69
C LEU A 364 -6.18 21.57 7.48
N ALA A 365 -6.13 22.73 8.11
CA ALA A 365 -7.23 23.22 8.96
C ALA A 365 -8.50 23.47 8.14
N THR A 366 -8.35 24.13 6.98
CA THR A 366 -9.45 24.36 6.03
C THR A 366 -10.01 23.04 5.49
N TRP A 367 -9.12 22.08 5.15
CA TRP A 367 -9.56 20.76 4.72
C TRP A 367 -10.38 20.05 5.78
N LEU A 368 -9.88 19.98 7.04
CA LEU A 368 -10.58 19.29 8.13
C LEU A 368 -11.88 19.99 8.54
N ALA A 369 -11.92 21.34 8.51
CA ALA A 369 -13.15 22.07 8.78
C ALA A 369 -14.29 21.70 7.82
N ASP A 370 -13.96 21.41 6.57
CA ASP A 370 -14.92 21.07 5.52
C ASP A 370 -15.30 19.56 5.51
N TRP A 371 -14.38 18.66 5.89
CA TRP A 371 -14.53 17.22 5.65
C TRP A 371 -14.58 16.36 6.90
N ASP A 372 -14.11 16.83 8.07
CA ASP A 372 -14.19 16.04 9.30
C ASP A 372 -15.62 16.07 9.88
N VAL A 373 -16.37 15.00 9.66
CA VAL A 373 -17.77 14.85 10.13
C VAL A 373 -17.90 14.74 11.65
N ARG A 374 -16.79 14.68 12.38
CA ARG A 374 -16.76 14.48 13.84
C ARG A 374 -16.35 15.73 14.60
N GLY A 375 -15.70 16.69 13.96
CA GLY A 375 -15.03 17.78 14.64
C GLY A 375 -15.27 19.16 14.07
N GLY A 376 -16.33 19.58 13.64
CA GLY A 376 -16.47 20.93 13.08
C GLY A 376 -17.84 21.22 12.48
N THR A 377 -17.82 21.97 11.40
CA THR A 377 -19.00 22.26 10.58
C THR A 377 -18.78 21.64 9.21
N PRO A 378 -18.86 20.30 9.08
CA PRO A 378 -18.60 19.65 7.81
C PRO A 378 -19.56 20.15 6.73
N SER A 379 -19.06 20.22 5.50
CA SER A 379 -19.85 20.62 4.34
C SER A 379 -21.00 19.64 4.08
N ALA A 380 -22.06 20.12 3.42
CA ALA A 380 -23.14 19.25 2.98
C ALA A 380 -22.63 18.14 2.03
N GLU A 381 -21.60 18.44 1.24
CA GLU A 381 -20.95 17.48 0.35
C GLU A 381 -20.25 16.35 1.14
N ALA A 382 -19.53 16.66 2.20
CA ALA A 382 -18.88 15.68 3.07
C ALA A 382 -19.92 14.75 3.73
N LEU A 383 -20.98 15.34 4.30
CA LEU A 383 -22.07 14.57 4.88
C LEU A 383 -22.75 13.66 3.86
N GLU A 384 -23.01 14.16 2.64
CA GLU A 384 -23.62 13.37 1.57
C GLU A 384 -22.70 12.20 1.17
N LEU A 385 -21.41 12.44 0.97
CA LEU A 385 -20.44 11.42 0.56
C LEU A 385 -20.34 10.30 1.60
N PHE A 386 -20.18 10.61 2.88
CA PHE A 386 -19.97 9.59 3.91
C PHE A 386 -21.24 8.79 4.28
N HIS A 387 -22.41 9.19 3.79
CA HIS A 387 -23.60 8.35 3.86
C HIS A 387 -23.66 7.28 2.76
N ALA A 388 -22.72 7.24 1.80
CA ALA A 388 -22.68 6.22 0.76
C ALA A 388 -22.49 4.83 1.36
N ALA A 389 -23.42 3.92 1.09
CA ALA A 389 -23.47 2.58 1.68
C ALA A 389 -23.29 1.47 0.63
N PRO A 390 -22.84 0.26 1.03
CA PRO A 390 -22.71 -0.87 0.12
C PRO A 390 -24.06 -1.27 -0.49
N GLY A 391 -24.05 -1.67 -1.76
CA GLY A 391 -25.22 -2.16 -2.49
C GLY A 391 -25.61 -3.59 -2.12
N ASN A 392 -24.70 -4.34 -1.50
CA ASN A 392 -24.88 -5.74 -1.08
C ASN A 392 -25.27 -6.68 -2.23
N GLN A 393 -24.79 -6.41 -3.43
CA GLN A 393 -25.02 -7.21 -4.62
C GLN A 393 -23.71 -7.57 -5.29
N ARG A 394 -23.58 -8.81 -5.74
CA ARG A 394 -22.40 -9.24 -6.48
C ARG A 394 -22.35 -8.51 -7.84
N THR A 395 -21.27 -7.80 -8.10
CA THR A 395 -21.12 -7.01 -9.33
C THR A 395 -19.65 -6.70 -9.64
N ILE A 396 -19.34 -6.62 -10.94
CA ILE A 396 -18.05 -6.15 -11.46
C ILE A 396 -18.13 -4.71 -12.00
N HIS A 397 -19.28 -4.06 -11.87
CA HIS A 397 -19.54 -2.74 -12.45
C HIS A 397 -19.37 -1.63 -11.40
N ALA A 398 -18.64 -0.59 -11.78
CA ALA A 398 -18.60 0.66 -11.02
C ALA A 398 -20.00 1.31 -10.99
N PHE A 399 -20.23 2.15 -9.99
CA PHE A 399 -21.41 3.02 -9.88
C PHE A 399 -22.77 2.29 -9.89
N SER A 400 -22.79 1.02 -9.52
CA SER A 400 -23.97 0.17 -9.51
C SER A 400 -24.81 0.26 -8.22
N ALA A 401 -24.27 0.88 -7.16
CA ALA A 401 -24.91 1.04 -5.86
C ALA A 401 -25.30 2.50 -5.58
N THR A 402 -26.50 2.67 -5.00
CA THR A 402 -27.04 3.99 -4.59
C THR A 402 -27.54 3.97 -3.15
N ALA A 403 -27.23 2.90 -2.40
CA ALA A 403 -27.67 2.74 -1.02
C ALA A 403 -27.03 3.78 -0.10
N ARG A 404 -27.69 4.11 1.00
CA ARG A 404 -27.22 5.10 1.97
C ARG A 404 -27.32 4.55 3.38
N PHE A 405 -26.36 4.88 4.21
CA PHE A 405 -26.48 4.70 5.66
C PHE A 405 -27.50 5.69 6.24
N ASP A 406 -28.33 5.22 7.15
CA ASP A 406 -29.28 6.10 7.87
C ASP A 406 -28.56 7.11 8.77
N THR A 407 -27.42 6.70 9.36
CA THR A 407 -26.62 7.51 10.28
C THR A 407 -25.14 7.25 10.06
N LEU A 408 -24.31 8.28 10.26
CA LEU A 408 -22.86 8.14 10.34
C LEU A 408 -22.44 7.48 11.67
N ASP A 409 -21.28 6.84 11.70
CA ASP A 409 -20.64 6.35 12.91
C ASP A 409 -19.73 7.44 13.49
N THR A 410 -20.27 8.25 14.39
CA THR A 410 -19.54 9.32 15.08
C THR A 410 -19.16 8.97 16.53
N ASP A 411 -19.34 7.70 16.93
CA ASP A 411 -19.00 7.23 18.28
C ASP A 411 -17.46 7.17 18.45
N ALA A 412 -16.93 8.18 19.13
CA ALA A 412 -15.49 8.28 19.40
C ALA A 412 -14.97 7.27 20.43
N ALA A 413 -15.85 6.67 21.24
CA ALA A 413 -15.45 5.73 22.30
C ALA A 413 -15.49 4.27 21.86
N ALA A 414 -16.52 3.87 21.11
CA ALA A 414 -16.77 2.48 20.77
C ALA A 414 -16.94 2.22 19.26
N GLY A 415 -16.98 3.26 18.42
CA GLY A 415 -17.14 3.16 16.97
C GLY A 415 -15.90 2.62 16.25
N CYS A 416 -15.99 2.58 14.92
CA CYS A 416 -14.91 2.12 14.03
C CYS A 416 -13.65 2.98 14.18
N ILE A 417 -13.80 4.30 14.19
CA ILE A 417 -12.73 5.28 14.45
C ILE A 417 -12.90 5.79 15.87
N ARG A 418 -11.86 5.65 16.70
CA ARG A 418 -11.87 6.09 18.10
C ARG A 418 -11.06 7.35 18.28
N ASP A 419 -11.34 8.10 19.35
CA ASP A 419 -10.46 9.18 19.78
C ASP A 419 -9.22 8.64 20.52
N VAL A 420 -8.28 9.55 20.85
CA VAL A 420 -7.03 9.16 21.53
C VAL A 420 -7.28 8.61 22.94
N ALA A 421 -8.32 9.07 23.64
CA ALA A 421 -8.64 8.59 24.99
C ALA A 421 -9.17 7.14 24.98
N HIS A 422 -9.74 6.69 23.87
CA HIS A 422 -10.31 5.36 23.69
C HIS A 422 -9.55 4.53 22.64
N ALA A 423 -8.31 4.92 22.31
CA ALA A 423 -7.48 4.23 21.33
C ALA A 423 -7.39 2.72 21.61
N TYR A 424 -7.38 1.92 20.54
CA TYR A 424 -7.20 0.47 20.66
C TYR A 424 -5.85 0.08 21.27
N VAL A 425 -4.80 0.85 20.92
CA VAL A 425 -3.44 0.72 21.45
C VAL A 425 -2.83 2.11 21.57
N ALA A 426 -2.13 2.38 22.67
CA ALA A 426 -1.50 3.68 22.91
C ALA A 426 -0.29 3.99 22.01
N LYS A 427 0.19 3.01 21.24
CA LYS A 427 1.27 3.13 20.27
C LYS A 427 0.75 2.85 18.85
N GLY A 428 1.55 3.21 17.84
CA GLY A 428 1.22 3.00 16.44
C GLY A 428 1.01 1.53 16.07
N GLY A 429 0.23 1.30 15.00
CA GLY A 429 -0.05 -0.03 14.49
C GLY A 429 1.16 -0.77 13.93
N LEU A 430 2.25 -0.05 13.63
CA LEU A 430 3.53 -0.60 13.16
C LEU A 430 4.66 -0.21 14.10
N THR A 431 5.58 -1.15 14.36
CA THR A 431 6.77 -0.93 15.20
C THR A 431 8.03 -1.35 14.44
N VAL A 432 9.08 -0.54 14.54
CA VAL A 432 10.41 -0.84 14.00
C VAL A 432 11.23 -1.52 15.09
N LEU A 433 11.64 -2.76 14.86
CA LEU A 433 12.52 -3.50 15.75
C LEU A 433 13.97 -3.37 15.31
N ARG A 434 14.91 -3.33 16.26
CA ARG A 434 16.36 -3.32 16.04
C ARG A 434 17.02 -4.37 16.91
N GLY A 435 18.29 -4.68 16.62
CA GLY A 435 19.09 -5.65 17.35
C GLY A 435 20.12 -6.28 16.46
N ASN A 436 20.79 -7.33 16.92
CA ASN A 436 21.83 -7.98 16.12
C ASN A 436 21.25 -8.65 14.86
N LEU A 437 19.99 -9.13 14.90
CA LEU A 437 19.30 -9.68 13.72
C LEU A 437 18.87 -8.60 12.71
N ALA A 438 18.60 -7.38 13.16
CA ALA A 438 18.08 -6.31 12.32
C ALA A 438 18.75 -4.96 12.67
N PRO A 439 20.09 -4.82 12.47
CA PRO A 439 20.76 -3.56 12.80
C PRO A 439 20.22 -2.37 11.99
N ASP A 440 19.79 -2.58 10.75
CA ASP A 440 19.19 -1.55 9.91
C ASP A 440 17.65 -1.45 10.11
N GLY A 441 17.05 -2.43 10.79
CA GLY A 441 15.66 -2.45 11.20
C GLY A 441 14.87 -3.64 10.67
N ALA A 442 13.74 -3.90 11.31
CA ALA A 442 12.71 -4.84 10.89
C ALA A 442 11.34 -4.28 11.26
N ILE A 443 10.28 -4.72 10.59
CA ILE A 443 8.92 -4.20 10.80
C ILE A 443 8.02 -5.27 11.38
N VAL A 444 7.28 -4.90 12.43
CA VAL A 444 6.19 -5.72 12.98
C VAL A 444 4.88 -4.94 13.00
N LYS A 445 3.79 -5.60 12.65
CA LYS A 445 2.43 -5.05 12.76
C LYS A 445 1.91 -5.25 14.17
N ALA A 446 2.28 -4.34 15.08
CA ALA A 446 1.94 -4.41 16.51
C ALA A 446 0.43 -4.38 16.78
N ALA A 447 -0.35 -3.69 15.91
CA ALA A 447 -1.82 -3.66 16.01
C ALA A 447 -2.49 -5.05 15.90
N GLY A 448 -1.80 -6.02 15.30
CA GLY A 448 -2.27 -7.39 15.10
C GLY A 448 -1.79 -8.38 16.16
N ILE A 449 -1.01 -7.94 17.18
CA ILE A 449 -0.45 -8.77 18.23
C ILE A 449 -1.22 -8.54 19.53
N ASP A 450 -1.50 -9.63 20.24
CA ASP A 450 -2.01 -9.56 21.61
C ASP A 450 -0.91 -8.98 22.52
N PRO A 451 -1.19 -7.95 23.35
CA PRO A 451 -0.17 -7.32 24.20
C PRO A 451 0.57 -8.30 25.14
N GLU A 452 -0.06 -9.40 25.52
CA GLU A 452 0.59 -10.46 26.32
C GLU A 452 1.75 -11.13 25.57
N LEU A 453 1.78 -11.03 24.24
CA LEU A 453 2.80 -11.62 23.37
C LEU A 453 3.87 -10.61 22.91
N PHE A 454 3.89 -9.41 23.46
CA PHE A 454 4.90 -8.40 23.13
C PHE A 454 6.32 -8.77 23.55
N HIS A 455 6.47 -9.77 24.42
CA HIS A 455 7.73 -10.44 24.69
C HIS A 455 7.59 -11.92 24.33
N PHE A 456 8.45 -12.40 23.43
CA PHE A 456 8.44 -13.78 22.96
C PHE A 456 9.86 -14.33 22.84
N GLU A 457 10.07 -15.53 23.33
CA GLU A 457 11.32 -16.29 23.19
C GLU A 457 11.00 -17.65 22.58
N GLY A 458 11.76 -18.07 21.56
CA GLY A 458 11.50 -19.34 20.93
C GLY A 458 12.74 -19.90 20.21
N ARG A 459 12.61 -21.14 19.73
CA ARG A 459 13.64 -21.82 18.97
C ARG A 459 13.42 -21.65 17.49
N ALA A 460 14.47 -21.34 16.75
CA ALA A 460 14.43 -21.21 15.31
C ALA A 460 14.13 -22.56 14.64
N ILE A 461 13.21 -22.54 13.66
CA ILE A 461 13.08 -23.55 12.61
C ILE A 461 13.28 -22.82 11.29
N VAL A 462 14.38 -23.18 10.61
CA VAL A 462 14.87 -22.45 9.43
C VAL A 462 14.32 -23.03 8.14
N MET A 463 13.87 -22.15 7.25
CA MET A 463 13.39 -22.47 5.91
C MET A 463 13.94 -21.44 4.91
N GLU A 464 14.20 -21.89 3.69
CA GLU A 464 14.75 -21.02 2.65
C GLU A 464 13.72 -20.63 1.58
N SER A 465 12.44 -20.95 1.81
CA SER A 465 11.32 -20.52 0.96
C SER A 465 10.00 -20.49 1.70
N GLN A 466 9.04 -19.75 1.14
CA GLN A 466 7.65 -19.77 1.60
C GLN A 466 7.03 -21.16 1.46
N GLU A 467 7.33 -21.86 0.36
CA GLU A 467 6.80 -23.18 0.05
C GLU A 467 7.21 -24.19 1.11
N GLU A 468 8.49 -24.21 1.50
CA GLU A 468 9.00 -25.06 2.58
C GLU A 468 8.34 -24.72 3.93
N ALA A 469 8.12 -23.42 4.20
CA ALA A 469 7.46 -23.01 5.43
C ALA A 469 5.99 -23.46 5.48
N VAL A 470 5.27 -23.37 4.37
CA VAL A 470 3.89 -23.88 4.26
C VAL A 470 3.85 -25.38 4.50
N GLU A 471 4.74 -26.16 3.88
CA GLU A 471 4.83 -27.62 4.06
C GLU A 471 5.06 -27.98 5.53
N LYS A 472 6.10 -27.39 6.17
CA LYS A 472 6.45 -27.68 7.58
C LYS A 472 5.40 -27.22 8.60
N ILE A 473 4.58 -26.22 8.28
CA ILE A 473 3.44 -25.82 9.11
C ILE A 473 2.30 -26.85 9.00
N LEU A 474 1.98 -27.28 7.77
CA LEU A 474 0.86 -28.20 7.52
C LEU A 474 1.16 -29.63 7.96
N ASP A 475 2.40 -30.12 7.81
CA ASP A 475 2.84 -31.46 8.23
C ASP A 475 3.08 -31.58 9.75
N LYS A 476 2.88 -30.47 10.48
CA LYS A 476 3.03 -30.39 11.95
C LYS A 476 4.49 -30.46 12.45
N THR A 477 5.47 -30.18 11.61
CA THR A 477 6.87 -30.02 12.03
C THR A 477 7.01 -28.80 12.95
N VAL A 478 6.33 -27.67 12.62
CA VAL A 478 6.29 -26.49 13.46
C VAL A 478 5.39 -26.73 14.68
N GLN A 479 5.90 -26.46 15.87
CA GLN A 479 5.26 -26.65 17.18
C GLN A 479 5.12 -25.34 17.95
N ALA A 480 4.28 -25.36 18.98
CA ALA A 480 4.15 -24.22 19.92
C ALA A 480 5.50 -23.90 20.59
N GLY A 481 5.87 -22.63 20.59
CA GLY A 481 7.15 -22.12 21.11
C GLY A 481 8.24 -21.93 20.05
N ASP A 482 7.96 -22.26 18.79
CA ASP A 482 8.92 -22.10 17.71
C ASP A 482 8.90 -20.69 17.11
N VAL A 483 10.06 -20.28 16.58
CA VAL A 483 10.22 -19.13 15.69
C VAL A 483 10.46 -19.66 14.27
N VAL A 484 9.49 -19.52 13.41
CA VAL A 484 9.60 -19.84 11.99
C VAL A 484 10.48 -18.80 11.31
N VAL A 485 11.64 -19.21 10.79
CA VAL A 485 12.59 -18.34 10.10
C VAL A 485 12.53 -18.60 8.61
N ILE A 486 12.04 -17.63 7.83
CA ILE A 486 12.03 -17.71 6.36
C ILE A 486 13.05 -16.72 5.83
N ARG A 487 14.16 -17.22 5.28
CA ARG A 487 15.26 -16.39 4.79
C ARG A 487 15.45 -16.49 3.28
N TYR A 488 16.23 -15.56 2.72
CA TYR A 488 16.44 -15.41 1.27
C TYR A 488 15.15 -15.08 0.49
N GLU A 489 14.22 -14.39 1.13
CA GLU A 489 13.02 -13.83 0.49
C GLU A 489 13.05 -12.29 0.43
N GLY A 490 14.23 -11.70 0.67
CA GLY A 490 14.46 -10.26 0.59
C GLY A 490 14.49 -9.71 -0.84
N PRO A 491 14.73 -8.38 -0.99
CA PRO A 491 14.73 -7.71 -2.30
C PRO A 491 15.67 -8.34 -3.32
N ALA A 492 16.91 -8.66 -2.94
CA ALA A 492 17.91 -9.26 -3.81
C ALA A 492 17.86 -10.79 -3.77
N GLY A 493 17.74 -11.39 -2.60
CA GLY A 493 17.81 -12.85 -2.40
C GLY A 493 16.58 -13.58 -2.89
N GLY A 494 15.40 -12.94 -2.82
CA GLY A 494 14.13 -13.47 -3.25
C GLY A 494 14.04 -13.86 -4.73
N PRO A 495 14.58 -13.16 -5.75
CA PRO A 495 14.49 -11.71 -5.85
C PRO A 495 13.03 -11.26 -6.01
N GLY A 496 12.74 -10.03 -5.62
CA GLY A 496 11.39 -9.48 -5.72
C GLY A 496 10.67 -9.40 -4.37
N MET A 497 11.32 -9.84 -3.29
CA MET A 497 10.80 -9.69 -1.91
C MET A 497 9.35 -10.19 -1.80
N GLN A 498 9.17 -11.48 -2.02
CA GLN A 498 7.87 -12.15 -2.03
C GLN A 498 7.03 -11.77 -0.81
N GLU A 499 5.78 -11.40 -1.04
CA GLU A 499 4.83 -11.16 0.04
C GLU A 499 4.24 -12.48 0.52
N MET A 500 4.36 -12.75 1.82
CA MET A 500 3.95 -14.00 2.40
C MET A 500 2.71 -13.80 3.28
N LEU A 501 1.64 -14.53 2.95
CA LEU A 501 0.40 -14.56 3.72
C LEU A 501 0.07 -15.99 4.17
N TYR A 502 0.32 -16.98 3.31
CA TYR A 502 -0.01 -18.39 3.61
C TYR A 502 0.66 -18.90 4.89
N PRO A 503 1.97 -18.70 5.13
CA PRO A 503 2.58 -19.16 6.38
C PRO A 503 1.92 -18.60 7.63
N THR A 504 1.57 -17.30 7.61
CA THR A 504 0.92 -16.63 8.76
C THR A 504 -0.53 -17.08 8.94
N SER A 505 -1.26 -17.23 7.83
CA SER A 505 -2.65 -17.72 7.86
C SER A 505 -2.73 -19.17 8.31
N PHE A 506 -1.80 -20.02 7.87
CA PHE A 506 -1.78 -21.43 8.25
C PHE A 506 -1.33 -21.64 9.70
N LEU A 507 -0.38 -20.86 10.22
CA LEU A 507 -0.10 -20.83 11.66
C LEU A 507 -1.36 -20.51 12.46
N LYS A 508 -2.14 -19.52 12.02
CA LYS A 508 -3.40 -19.16 12.67
C LYS A 508 -4.46 -20.25 12.54
N GLY A 509 -4.66 -20.80 11.33
CA GLY A 509 -5.60 -21.89 11.09
C GLY A 509 -5.29 -23.15 11.89
N ARG A 510 -4.00 -23.42 12.14
CA ARG A 510 -3.51 -24.52 12.99
C ARG A 510 -3.58 -24.22 14.50
N GLY A 511 -4.09 -23.07 14.91
CA GLY A 511 -4.13 -22.65 16.33
C GLY A 511 -2.79 -22.21 16.92
N LEU A 512 -1.74 -22.07 16.08
CA LEU A 512 -0.38 -21.68 16.51
C LEU A 512 -0.13 -20.17 16.51
N GLY A 513 -1.07 -19.36 16.05
CA GLY A 513 -0.92 -17.91 15.88
C GLY A 513 -0.62 -17.12 17.17
N LYS A 514 -0.86 -17.71 18.35
CA LYS A 514 -0.52 -17.12 19.66
C LYS A 514 0.67 -17.78 20.34
N THR A 515 1.24 -18.82 19.78
CA THR A 515 2.29 -19.63 20.42
C THR A 515 3.55 -19.78 19.57
N CYS A 516 3.54 -19.25 18.34
CA CYS A 516 4.69 -19.19 17.45
C CYS A 516 4.94 -17.75 17.01
N ALA A 517 6.21 -17.44 16.67
CA ALA A 517 6.58 -16.26 15.94
C ALA A 517 7.05 -16.64 14.53
N LEU A 518 6.99 -15.67 13.60
CA LEU A 518 7.53 -15.81 12.25
C LEU A 518 8.39 -14.59 11.90
N ILE A 519 9.61 -14.83 11.43
CA ILE A 519 10.54 -13.78 11.03
C ILE A 519 11.06 -14.01 9.61
N THR A 520 11.32 -12.93 8.86
CA THR A 520 11.80 -13.01 7.49
C THR A 520 12.51 -11.74 7.02
N ASP A 521 13.45 -11.89 6.10
CA ASP A 521 14.00 -10.80 5.29
C ASP A 521 13.08 -10.41 4.10
N GLY A 522 12.06 -11.22 3.83
CA GLY A 522 10.95 -10.88 2.94
C GLY A 522 9.94 -9.93 3.58
N ARG A 523 8.70 -9.99 3.12
CA ARG A 523 7.59 -9.15 3.64
C ARG A 523 6.32 -9.95 3.87
N PHE A 524 5.47 -9.41 4.74
CA PHE A 524 4.16 -9.97 4.99
C PHE A 524 3.05 -9.11 4.41
N SER A 525 1.93 -9.74 4.10
CA SER A 525 0.72 -9.05 3.69
C SER A 525 0.18 -8.14 4.81
N GLY A 526 -0.52 -7.08 4.43
CA GLY A 526 -1.37 -6.30 5.34
C GLY A 526 -2.40 -7.16 6.07
N GLY A 527 -2.72 -8.35 5.53
CA GLY A 527 -3.59 -9.37 6.11
C GLY A 527 -3.01 -10.16 7.28
N THR A 528 -1.73 -10.01 7.57
CA THR A 528 -1.03 -10.76 8.60
C THR A 528 -1.43 -10.34 10.01
N SER A 529 -1.55 -11.31 10.92
CA SER A 529 -1.78 -11.13 12.35
C SER A 529 -0.86 -12.06 13.15
N GLY A 530 -0.67 -11.80 14.45
CA GLY A 530 0.27 -12.51 15.31
C GLY A 530 1.70 -11.93 15.21
N ILE A 531 2.66 -12.61 15.85
CA ILE A 531 4.06 -12.16 15.93
C ILE A 531 4.75 -12.47 14.59
N SER A 532 4.58 -11.56 13.61
CA SER A 532 5.17 -11.68 12.28
C SER A 532 6.03 -10.47 11.97
N ILE A 533 7.34 -10.71 11.86
CA ILE A 533 8.37 -9.67 11.71
C ILE A 533 8.99 -9.82 10.32
N GLY A 534 8.76 -8.84 9.47
CA GLY A 534 9.33 -8.79 8.12
C GLY A 534 10.36 -7.69 7.95
N HIS A 535 10.85 -7.57 6.72
CA HIS A 535 11.80 -6.52 6.31
C HIS A 535 13.12 -6.54 7.11
N ILE A 536 13.52 -7.71 7.64
CA ILE A 536 14.79 -7.81 8.38
C ILE A 536 15.92 -7.34 7.48
N SER A 537 16.59 -6.30 7.92
CA SER A 537 17.70 -5.67 7.20
C SER A 537 18.97 -5.64 8.06
N PRO A 538 20.12 -6.05 7.47
CA PRO A 538 20.34 -6.57 6.11
C PRO A 538 19.70 -7.94 5.87
N GLU A 539 19.25 -8.21 4.60
CA GLU A 539 18.74 -9.51 4.20
C GLU A 539 19.85 -10.60 4.17
N ALA A 540 19.48 -11.87 4.18
CA ALA A 540 20.42 -12.98 4.13
C ALA A 540 21.39 -12.91 2.94
N ALA A 541 20.87 -12.58 1.74
CA ALA A 541 21.69 -12.45 0.54
C ALA A 541 22.69 -11.27 0.57
N ALA A 542 22.45 -10.29 1.43
CA ALA A 542 23.36 -9.17 1.67
C ALA A 542 24.33 -9.39 2.86
N GLY A 543 24.44 -10.62 3.37
CA GLY A 543 25.30 -10.96 4.51
C GLY A 543 24.67 -10.69 5.87
N GLY A 544 23.36 -10.49 5.95
CA GLY A 544 22.62 -10.31 7.19
C GLY A 544 22.67 -11.53 8.11
N LEU A 545 22.59 -11.29 9.42
CA LEU A 545 22.71 -12.34 10.44
C LEU A 545 21.60 -13.41 10.32
N ILE A 546 20.44 -13.06 9.75
CA ILE A 546 19.36 -14.01 9.48
C ILE A 546 19.83 -15.19 8.59
N GLY A 547 20.84 -14.97 7.71
CA GLY A 547 21.45 -16.01 6.88
C GLY A 547 22.29 -17.01 7.67
N LEU A 548 22.66 -16.72 8.91
CA LEU A 548 23.51 -17.56 9.77
C LEU A 548 22.75 -18.28 10.88
N ILE A 549 21.42 -18.10 10.96
CA ILE A 549 20.58 -18.81 11.93
C ILE A 549 20.57 -20.30 11.60
N GLU A 550 20.71 -21.14 12.62
CA GLU A 550 20.61 -22.60 12.54
C GLU A 550 19.39 -23.10 13.32
N ASP A 551 18.86 -24.28 12.96
CA ASP A 551 17.73 -24.90 13.68
C ASP A 551 18.07 -25.08 15.16
N GLY A 552 17.15 -24.67 16.02
CA GLY A 552 17.27 -24.74 17.48
C GLY A 552 17.91 -23.51 18.13
N ASP A 553 18.42 -22.54 17.36
CA ASP A 553 18.93 -21.27 17.91
C ASP A 553 17.82 -20.53 18.65
N LYS A 554 18.18 -19.88 19.76
CA LYS A 554 17.25 -19.07 20.53
C LYS A 554 17.12 -17.68 19.92
N ILE A 555 15.86 -17.26 19.67
CA ILE A 555 15.51 -15.92 19.21
C ILE A 555 14.64 -15.25 20.28
N ILE A 556 14.97 -13.98 20.58
CA ILE A 556 14.25 -13.14 21.54
C ILE A 556 13.67 -11.95 20.78
N ILE A 557 12.34 -11.76 20.95
CA ILE A 557 11.57 -10.66 20.35
C ILE A 557 10.95 -9.87 21.50
N ASP A 558 11.18 -8.57 21.56
CA ASP A 558 10.57 -7.68 22.55
C ASP A 558 10.03 -6.42 21.83
N VAL A 559 8.72 -6.42 21.55
CA VAL A 559 8.03 -5.32 20.89
C VAL A 559 8.00 -4.05 21.74
N ASN A 560 7.96 -4.20 23.08
CA ASN A 560 7.96 -3.06 24.00
C ASN A 560 9.31 -2.34 24.01
N ARG A 561 10.42 -3.11 23.93
CA ARG A 561 11.78 -2.59 23.86
C ARG A 561 12.24 -2.28 22.45
N GLU A 562 11.42 -2.65 21.45
CA GLU A 562 11.73 -2.52 20.01
C GLU A 562 12.99 -3.32 19.63
N GLU A 563 13.15 -4.53 20.19
CA GLU A 563 14.33 -5.37 20.00
C GLU A 563 14.01 -6.73 19.37
N ILE A 564 14.96 -7.19 18.52
CA ILE A 564 14.99 -8.56 18.00
C ILE A 564 16.43 -9.08 18.03
N THR A 565 16.66 -10.21 18.71
CA THR A 565 17.99 -10.70 19.01
C THR A 565 18.11 -12.19 18.75
N LEU A 566 19.19 -12.59 18.09
CA LEU A 566 19.69 -13.96 18.05
C LEU A 566 20.59 -14.17 19.29
N ASP A 567 20.16 -15.04 20.21
CA ASP A 567 20.85 -15.34 21.44
C ASP A 567 21.87 -16.49 21.21
N VAL A 568 22.89 -16.19 20.43
CA VAL A 568 24.03 -17.07 20.11
C VAL A 568 25.33 -16.31 20.41
N PRO A 569 26.35 -16.95 21.00
CA PRO A 569 27.63 -16.30 21.29
C PRO A 569 28.31 -15.69 20.06
N ASP A 570 28.95 -14.54 20.22
CA ASP A 570 29.59 -13.79 19.12
C ASP A 570 30.71 -14.58 18.41
N ASP A 571 31.45 -15.40 19.15
CA ASP A 571 32.47 -16.28 18.59
C ASP A 571 31.87 -17.38 17.69
N GLU A 572 30.73 -17.91 18.05
CA GLU A 572 30.01 -18.88 17.22
C GLU A 572 29.42 -18.19 15.97
N ILE A 573 28.84 -16.99 16.09
CA ILE A 573 28.38 -16.19 14.94
C ILE A 573 29.56 -15.91 14.00
N ALA A 574 30.73 -15.52 14.53
CA ALA A 574 31.92 -15.28 13.73
C ALA A 574 32.40 -16.55 13.00
N ARG A 575 32.37 -17.70 13.68
CA ARG A 575 32.68 -19.00 13.08
C ARG A 575 31.74 -19.34 11.92
N ARG A 576 30.42 -19.21 12.13
CA ARG A 576 29.41 -19.46 11.09
C ARG A 576 29.61 -18.55 9.88
N ARG A 577 29.91 -17.25 10.10
CA ARG A 577 30.20 -16.30 9.04
C ARG A 577 31.42 -16.73 8.21
N GLN A 578 32.50 -17.15 8.85
CA GLN A 578 33.69 -17.65 8.15
C GLN A 578 33.38 -18.88 7.30
N VAL A 579 32.56 -19.81 7.80
CA VAL A 579 32.11 -21.00 7.06
C VAL A 579 31.27 -20.61 5.85
N MET A 580 30.32 -19.68 6.04
CA MET A 580 29.46 -19.17 4.97
C MET A 580 30.27 -18.48 3.86
N GLU A 581 31.20 -17.61 4.23
CA GLU A 581 32.05 -16.87 3.28
C GLU A 581 33.05 -17.77 2.53
N ALA A 582 33.45 -18.87 3.13
CA ALA A 582 34.32 -19.88 2.51
C ALA A 582 33.55 -20.90 1.64
N SER A 583 32.21 -20.85 1.62
CA SER A 583 31.39 -21.77 0.82
C SER A 583 31.53 -21.48 -0.68
N PRO A 584 31.27 -22.46 -1.57
CA PRO A 584 31.29 -22.24 -3.02
C PRO A 584 30.29 -21.19 -3.52
N HIS A 585 29.21 -21.02 -2.81
CA HIS A 585 28.11 -20.08 -3.12
C HIS A 585 27.72 -19.31 -1.86
N PRO A 586 28.58 -18.35 -1.40
CA PRO A 586 28.31 -17.61 -0.18
C PRO A 586 27.03 -16.78 -0.30
N TRP A 587 26.26 -16.76 0.77
CA TRP A 587 25.03 -15.95 0.87
C TRP A 587 23.98 -16.24 -0.20
N GLN A 588 23.93 -17.49 -0.69
CA GLN A 588 22.92 -17.95 -1.64
C GLN A 588 22.06 -19.06 -1.02
N PRO A 589 20.77 -19.10 -1.35
CA PRO A 589 19.87 -20.15 -0.86
C PRO A 589 20.19 -21.53 -1.45
N HIS A 590 19.94 -22.57 -0.67
CA HIS A 590 20.01 -23.98 -1.11
C HIS A 590 18.68 -24.49 -1.66
N ARG A 591 18.03 -23.69 -2.52
CA ARG A 591 16.74 -24.04 -3.12
C ARG A 591 16.80 -24.00 -4.63
N ASN A 592 15.93 -24.78 -5.27
CA ASN A 592 15.78 -24.77 -6.72
C ASN A 592 14.60 -23.87 -7.10
N ARG A 593 14.88 -22.61 -7.47
CA ARG A 593 13.86 -21.64 -7.93
C ARG A 593 14.27 -21.06 -9.28
N GLU A 594 13.42 -21.24 -10.28
CA GLU A 594 13.60 -20.56 -11.56
C GLU A 594 13.32 -19.06 -11.41
N VAL A 595 14.28 -18.24 -11.85
CA VAL A 595 14.21 -16.78 -11.76
C VAL A 595 14.38 -16.19 -13.15
N SER A 596 13.37 -15.44 -13.62
CA SER A 596 13.41 -14.77 -14.92
C SER A 596 14.49 -13.67 -14.97
N GLU A 597 14.91 -13.28 -16.18
CA GLU A 597 15.87 -12.17 -16.38
C GLU A 597 15.36 -10.86 -15.78
N ALA A 598 14.06 -10.59 -15.88
CA ALA A 598 13.46 -9.39 -15.29
C ALA A 598 13.63 -9.35 -13.75
N LEU A 599 13.43 -10.48 -13.07
CA LEU A 599 13.63 -10.57 -11.63
C LEU A 599 15.11 -10.53 -11.24
N LYS A 600 16.00 -11.13 -12.03
CA LYS A 600 17.46 -11.03 -11.85
C LYS A 600 17.92 -9.58 -11.94
N LEU A 601 17.41 -8.83 -12.91
CA LEU A 601 17.72 -7.40 -13.07
C LEU A 601 17.24 -6.59 -11.86
N TYR A 602 16.02 -6.84 -11.39
CA TYR A 602 15.52 -6.19 -10.18
C TYR A 602 16.42 -6.52 -8.97
N GLY A 603 16.67 -7.80 -8.68
CA GLY A 603 17.50 -8.22 -7.55
C GLY A 603 18.91 -7.63 -7.57
N ALA A 604 19.53 -7.54 -8.77
CA ALA A 604 20.85 -6.95 -8.93
C ALA A 604 20.91 -5.43 -8.68
N THR A 605 19.78 -4.75 -8.71
CA THR A 605 19.67 -3.30 -8.55
C THR A 605 18.84 -2.87 -7.34
N ALA A 606 18.23 -3.80 -6.61
CA ALA A 606 17.39 -3.49 -5.47
C ALA A 606 18.19 -2.97 -4.28
N LEU A 607 17.71 -1.92 -3.65
CA LEU A 607 18.12 -1.50 -2.31
C LEU A 607 17.52 -2.42 -1.25
N SER A 608 18.09 -2.40 -0.05
CA SER A 608 17.56 -3.11 1.10
C SER A 608 16.16 -2.61 1.53
N ALA A 609 15.47 -3.39 2.33
CA ALA A 609 14.11 -3.09 2.76
C ALA A 609 13.99 -1.79 3.59
N ASP A 610 14.97 -1.49 4.45
CA ASP A 610 15.07 -0.23 5.20
C ASP A 610 15.18 1.02 4.31
N LYS A 611 15.45 0.82 3.01
CA LYS A 611 15.49 1.85 1.96
C LYS A 611 14.36 1.67 0.91
N GLY A 612 13.29 0.99 1.29
CA GLY A 612 12.09 0.83 0.47
C GLY A 612 12.20 -0.18 -0.66
N ALA A 613 13.25 -1.00 -0.73
CA ALA A 613 13.48 -1.97 -1.80
C ALA A 613 13.31 -1.36 -3.21
N ALA A 614 13.71 -0.09 -3.37
CA ALA A 614 13.69 0.62 -4.64
C ALA A 614 14.93 0.26 -5.49
N ARG A 615 14.96 0.63 -6.76
CA ARG A 615 16.16 0.43 -7.59
C ARG A 615 17.26 1.44 -7.23
N ASP A 616 18.47 0.95 -7.01
CA ASP A 616 19.68 1.75 -6.77
C ASP A 616 20.32 2.24 -8.09
N VAL A 617 19.64 3.19 -8.74
CA VAL A 617 20.16 3.78 -9.98
C VAL A 617 21.44 4.57 -9.71
N LYS A 618 21.49 5.34 -8.62
CA LYS A 618 22.68 6.16 -8.26
C LYS A 618 23.90 5.29 -7.95
N GLY A 619 23.74 4.24 -7.15
CA GLY A 619 24.83 3.31 -6.85
C GLY A 619 25.29 2.51 -8.07
N LEU A 620 24.36 2.13 -8.96
CA LEU A 620 24.71 1.47 -10.21
C LEU A 620 25.53 2.39 -11.12
N LEU A 621 25.10 3.64 -11.32
CA LEU A 621 25.84 4.62 -12.13
C LEU A 621 27.22 4.90 -11.55
N ALA A 622 27.33 5.06 -10.22
CA ALA A 622 28.61 5.23 -9.56
C ALA A 622 29.56 4.05 -9.77
N LYS A 623 29.05 2.79 -9.72
CA LYS A 623 29.84 1.59 -10.03
C LYS A 623 30.35 1.55 -11.48
N LEU A 624 29.61 2.17 -12.40
CA LEU A 624 29.97 2.29 -13.83
C LEU A 624 30.85 3.51 -14.12
N GLY A 625 31.12 4.35 -13.12
CA GLY A 625 31.89 5.58 -13.30
C GLY A 625 31.13 6.71 -14.01
N LEU A 626 29.78 6.69 -13.93
CA LEU A 626 28.89 7.63 -14.60
C LEU A 626 28.22 8.57 -13.57
#